data_2dd6b9288939453b761ecaad3e0f3cc3
#
_entry.id   2dd6b9288939453b761ecaad3e0f3cc3
#
_cell.length_a   1.000
_cell.length_b   1.000
_cell.length_c   1.000
_cell.angle_alpha   90.00
_cell.angle_beta   90.00
_cell.angle_gamma   90.00
#
_symmetry.space_group_name_H-M   'P 1'
#
loop_
_entity.id
_entity.type
_entity.pdbx_description
1 polymer ?
#
loop_
_entity_poly.entity_id
_entity_poly.type
_entity_poly.pdbx_seq_one_letter_code
_entity_poly.pdbx_strand_id
1 'polypeptide(L)'
;MSQLSAKEKLVNRFLKADDYSAATLNHDILQKYENLAVDVYSTRQVSVGELSWMAIQRFARSLKVGLDNYANMYYTKVLKIDLSYVTVVKALISIYDTLNNPLMGIAYDRTRTRWGKARPYVLMTPLPFFLVTALLYSGALLIPSQQINDPKRILYLFIMLFLQETFSTIFNIPTDNYPTLQSPCPSDRIAVSLVQSYAGAYGGDLISTLYISLMSLNN
;
A
#
# COMPACT_ATOMS: atom_id res chain seq x y z
N MET A 1 31.86 27.53 24.97
CA MET A 1 30.60 26.82 24.74
C MET A 1 30.94 25.54 24.00
N SER A 2 31.06 24.43 24.72
CA SER A 2 31.36 23.13 24.14
C SER A 2 30.15 22.68 23.30
N GLN A 3 30.39 22.30 22.05
CA GLN A 3 29.34 21.71 21.20
C GLN A 3 28.92 20.39 21.84
N LEU A 4 27.69 20.33 22.33
CA LEU A 4 27.05 19.08 22.76
C LEU A 4 27.15 18.04 21.66
N SER A 5 27.54 16.82 21.99
CA SER A 5 27.61 15.71 21.03
C SER A 5 26.22 15.46 20.42
N ALA A 6 26.16 14.89 19.23
CA ALA A 6 24.88 14.58 18.58
C ALA A 6 23.99 13.68 19.46
N LYS A 7 24.60 12.83 20.29
CA LYS A 7 23.92 11.96 21.27
C LYS A 7 23.25 12.77 22.39
N GLU A 8 23.94 13.75 22.97
CA GLU A 8 23.37 14.62 23.99
C GLU A 8 22.23 15.48 23.48
N LYS A 9 22.29 15.92 22.22
CA LYS A 9 21.17 16.62 21.56
C LYS A 9 19.93 15.73 21.41
N LEU A 10 20.10 14.45 21.14
CA LEU A 10 19.01 13.48 21.04
C LEU A 10 18.37 13.21 22.40
N VAL A 11 19.18 12.96 23.43
CA VAL A 11 18.73 12.73 24.81
C VAL A 11 17.94 13.93 25.33
N ASN A 12 18.48 15.16 25.15
CA ASN A 12 17.80 16.38 25.55
C ASN A 12 16.47 16.63 24.82
N ARG A 13 16.31 16.14 23.59
CA ARG A 13 15.07 16.23 22.84
C ARG A 13 13.99 15.28 23.38
N PHE A 14 14.37 14.13 23.91
CA PHE A 14 13.46 13.16 24.50
C PHE A 14 13.06 13.51 25.95
N LEU A 15 13.93 14.15 26.71
CA LEU A 15 13.74 14.44 28.14
C LEU A 15 13.08 15.80 28.41
N LYS A 16 12.49 16.51 27.42
CA LYS A 16 12.00 17.89 27.59
C LYS A 16 13.06 18.74 28.30
N ALA A 17 13.98 19.27 27.52
CA ALA A 17 15.25 19.87 27.92
C ALA A 17 15.15 21.08 28.88
N ASP A 18 13.99 21.50 29.32
CA ASP A 18 13.80 22.67 30.16
C ASP A 18 14.18 22.41 31.65
N ASP A 19 14.25 21.14 32.07
CA ASP A 19 14.48 20.77 33.46
C ASP A 19 15.89 20.25 33.78
N TYR A 20 16.75 20.05 32.78
CA TYR A 20 18.08 19.47 33.01
C TYR A 20 19.16 20.30 32.37
N SER A 21 19.93 21.03 33.19
CA SER A 21 21.21 21.57 32.74
C SER A 21 22.18 20.42 32.43
N ALA A 22 22.91 20.51 31.32
CA ALA A 22 23.86 19.48 30.88
C ALA A 22 24.94 19.12 31.96
N ALA A 23 25.10 19.94 32.99
CA ALA A 23 26.00 19.73 34.10
C ALA A 23 25.47 18.77 35.19
N THR A 24 24.17 18.46 35.21
CA THR A 24 23.56 17.60 36.22
C THR A 24 23.18 16.20 35.70
N LEU A 25 23.42 15.95 34.40
CA LEU A 25 23.19 14.62 33.84
C LEU A 25 24.31 13.68 34.32
N ASN A 26 23.98 12.82 35.28
CA ASN A 26 24.90 11.83 35.80
C ASN A 26 25.27 10.86 34.65
N HIS A 27 26.56 10.60 34.48
CA HIS A 27 27.10 9.72 33.44
C HIS A 27 26.40 8.35 33.41
N ASP A 28 25.99 7.85 34.57
CA ASP A 28 25.27 6.56 34.72
C ASP A 28 23.85 6.61 34.10
N ILE A 29 23.20 7.75 34.16
CA ILE A 29 21.87 7.93 33.54
C ILE A 29 22.00 7.94 32.04
N LEU A 30 22.97 8.65 31.47
CA LEU A 30 23.26 8.66 30.03
C LEU A 30 23.60 7.28 29.51
N GLN A 31 24.44 6.52 30.23
CA GLN A 31 24.80 5.16 29.85
C GLN A 31 23.59 4.19 29.92
N LYS A 32 22.75 4.37 30.93
CA LYS A 32 21.49 3.59 31.05
C LYS A 32 20.52 3.85 29.88
N TYR A 33 20.37 5.11 29.47
CA TYR A 33 19.51 5.44 28.32
C TYR A 33 20.14 5.03 26.98
N GLU A 34 21.49 5.09 26.86
CA GLU A 34 22.17 4.57 25.67
C GLU A 34 22.00 3.06 25.54
N ASN A 35 22.13 2.31 26.62
CA ASN A 35 21.91 0.87 26.65
C ASN A 35 20.43 0.54 26.35
N LEU A 36 19.49 1.28 26.93
CA LEU A 36 18.06 1.10 26.67
C LEU A 36 17.71 1.40 25.21
N ALA A 37 18.29 2.44 24.62
CA ALA A 37 18.11 2.75 23.20
C ALA A 37 18.69 1.65 22.30
N VAL A 38 19.88 1.15 22.61
CA VAL A 38 20.50 0.03 21.91
C VAL A 38 19.63 -1.22 22.02
N ASP A 39 19.11 -1.53 23.18
CA ASP A 39 18.22 -2.68 23.40
C ASP A 39 16.91 -2.57 22.60
N VAL A 40 16.29 -1.37 22.58
CA VAL A 40 15.07 -1.13 21.80
C VAL A 40 15.31 -1.29 20.30
N TYR A 41 16.47 -0.86 19.78
CA TYR A 41 16.82 -0.99 18.36
C TYR A 41 17.36 -2.36 17.99
N SER A 42 17.85 -3.15 18.95
CA SER A 42 18.43 -4.47 18.73
C SER A 42 17.42 -5.60 18.91
N THR A 43 16.41 -5.43 19.75
CA THR A 43 15.39 -6.44 20.01
C THR A 43 14.35 -6.50 18.89
N ARG A 44 14.15 -7.69 18.36
CA ARG A 44 13.10 -7.96 17.39
C ARG A 44 11.73 -7.74 18.02
N GLN A 45 10.94 -6.82 17.48
CA GLN A 45 9.63 -6.43 18.00
C GLN A 45 8.48 -7.06 17.21
N VAL A 46 8.71 -7.47 15.96
CA VAL A 46 7.68 -8.02 15.08
C VAL A 46 7.56 -9.54 15.30
N SER A 47 6.37 -9.98 15.69
CA SER A 47 6.08 -11.40 15.91
C SER A 47 5.94 -12.17 14.58
N VAL A 48 6.11 -13.49 14.63
CA VAL A 48 5.90 -14.34 13.44
C VAL A 48 4.46 -14.28 12.95
N GLY A 49 3.48 -14.12 13.86
CA GLY A 49 2.07 -13.96 13.49
C GLY A 49 1.82 -12.69 12.69
N GLU A 50 2.45 -11.57 13.07
CA GLU A 50 2.36 -10.30 12.33
C GLU A 50 3.02 -10.39 10.95
N LEU A 51 4.19 -11.04 10.86
CA LEU A 51 4.85 -11.32 9.57
C LEU A 51 3.96 -12.15 8.64
N SER A 52 3.32 -13.18 9.19
CA SER A 52 2.41 -14.04 8.42
C SER A 52 1.19 -13.26 7.92
N TRP A 53 0.61 -12.39 8.75
CA TRP A 53 -0.51 -11.54 8.37
C TRP A 53 -0.13 -10.58 7.24
N MET A 54 1.05 -9.95 7.33
CA MET A 54 1.57 -9.08 6.28
C MET A 54 1.85 -9.84 4.97
N ALA A 55 2.34 -11.06 5.07
CA ALA A 55 2.54 -11.93 3.91
C ALA A 55 1.21 -12.23 3.20
N ILE A 56 0.17 -12.61 3.95
CA ILE A 56 -1.18 -12.89 3.42
C ILE A 56 -1.76 -11.65 2.74
N GLN A 57 -1.64 -10.50 3.38
CA GLN A 57 -2.13 -9.23 2.83
C GLN A 57 -1.42 -8.88 1.52
N ARG A 58 -0.09 -9.02 1.48
CA ARG A 58 0.71 -8.74 0.28
C ARG A 58 0.41 -9.73 -0.84
N PHE A 59 0.26 -11.00 -0.51
CA PHE A 59 -0.15 -12.04 -1.45
C PHE A 59 -1.51 -11.73 -2.07
N ALA A 60 -2.53 -11.43 -1.26
CA ALA A 60 -3.86 -11.07 -1.74
C ALA A 60 -3.85 -9.83 -2.66
N ARG A 61 -3.06 -8.81 -2.32
CA ARG A 61 -2.85 -7.63 -3.18
C ARG A 61 -2.21 -8.01 -4.51
N SER A 62 -1.24 -8.92 -4.49
CA SER A 62 -0.52 -9.35 -5.68
C SER A 62 -1.39 -10.18 -6.63
N LEU A 63 -2.35 -10.94 -6.13
CA LEU A 63 -3.37 -11.58 -6.96
C LEU A 63 -4.14 -10.56 -7.80
N LYS A 64 -4.55 -9.45 -7.19
CA LYS A 64 -5.23 -8.35 -7.91
C LYS A 64 -4.33 -7.73 -8.98
N VAL A 65 -3.06 -7.45 -8.66
CA VAL A 65 -2.10 -6.92 -9.64
C VAL A 65 -1.90 -7.91 -10.80
N GLY A 66 -1.84 -9.20 -10.52
CA GLY A 66 -1.80 -10.26 -11.53
C GLY A 66 -3.00 -10.21 -12.47
N LEU A 67 -4.22 -10.01 -11.94
CA LEU A 67 -5.43 -9.83 -12.77
C LEU A 67 -5.36 -8.58 -13.64
N ASP A 68 -4.85 -7.47 -13.12
CA ASP A 68 -4.74 -6.21 -13.85
C ASP A 68 -3.81 -6.31 -15.07
N ASN A 69 -2.83 -7.22 -15.06
CA ASN A 69 -1.98 -7.48 -16.22
C ASN A 69 -2.78 -7.99 -17.43
N TYR A 70 -3.88 -8.71 -17.19
CA TYR A 70 -4.77 -9.22 -18.24
C TYR A 70 -5.99 -8.33 -18.49
N ALA A 71 -6.14 -7.24 -17.74
CA ALA A 71 -7.28 -6.33 -17.85
C ALA A 71 -7.44 -5.73 -19.25
N ASN A 72 -6.34 -5.41 -19.94
CA ASN A 72 -6.39 -4.92 -21.31
C ASN A 72 -7.08 -5.91 -22.27
N MET A 73 -6.85 -7.21 -22.07
CA MET A 73 -7.49 -8.24 -22.86
C MET A 73 -9.00 -8.28 -22.59
N TYR A 74 -9.43 -8.13 -21.34
CA TYR A 74 -10.83 -7.99 -21.00
C TYR A 74 -11.48 -6.78 -21.69
N TYR A 75 -10.83 -5.62 -21.65
CA TYR A 75 -11.36 -4.39 -22.26
C TYR A 75 -11.49 -4.50 -23.77
N THR A 76 -10.51 -5.12 -24.44
CA THR A 76 -10.51 -5.24 -25.90
C THR A 76 -11.37 -6.38 -26.39
N LYS A 77 -11.32 -7.57 -25.78
CA LYS A 77 -12.03 -8.76 -26.23
C LYS A 77 -13.49 -8.83 -25.75
N VAL A 78 -13.72 -8.45 -24.48
CA VAL A 78 -15.04 -8.61 -23.85
C VAL A 78 -15.86 -7.33 -23.95
N LEU A 79 -15.28 -6.17 -23.61
CA LEU A 79 -15.97 -4.88 -23.74
C LEU A 79 -15.99 -4.37 -25.18
N LYS A 80 -15.19 -4.94 -26.09
CA LYS A 80 -15.08 -4.53 -27.50
C LYS A 80 -14.67 -3.07 -27.66
N ILE A 81 -13.74 -2.59 -26.80
CA ILE A 81 -13.17 -1.26 -26.87
C ILE A 81 -11.79 -1.36 -27.50
N ASP A 82 -11.51 -0.57 -28.53
CA ASP A 82 -10.20 -0.55 -29.17
C ASP A 82 -9.12 -0.10 -28.19
N LEU A 83 -7.94 -0.69 -28.31
CA LEU A 83 -6.80 -0.42 -27.43
C LEU A 83 -6.42 1.07 -27.37
N SER A 84 -6.65 1.81 -28.47
CA SER A 84 -6.41 3.25 -28.51
C SER A 84 -7.24 4.01 -27.48
N TYR A 85 -8.55 3.72 -27.39
CA TYR A 85 -9.43 4.33 -26.38
C TYR A 85 -9.07 3.91 -24.98
N VAL A 86 -8.75 2.63 -24.76
CA VAL A 86 -8.28 2.12 -23.46
C VAL A 86 -7.01 2.86 -23.02
N THR A 87 -6.07 3.08 -23.95
CA THR A 87 -4.82 3.79 -23.66
C THR A 87 -5.08 5.25 -23.27
N VAL A 88 -5.98 5.95 -23.98
CA VAL A 88 -6.36 7.33 -23.64
C VAL A 88 -7.01 7.38 -22.24
N VAL A 89 -7.94 6.49 -21.95
CA VAL A 89 -8.59 6.41 -20.63
C VAL A 89 -7.53 6.19 -19.55
N LYS A 90 -6.62 5.23 -19.74
CA LYS A 90 -5.55 4.97 -18.77
C LYS A 90 -4.59 6.13 -18.60
N ALA A 91 -4.29 6.87 -19.67
CA ALA A 91 -3.46 8.06 -19.59
C ALA A 91 -4.12 9.16 -18.73
N LEU A 92 -5.42 9.40 -18.91
CA LEU A 92 -6.17 10.35 -18.09
C LEU A 92 -6.20 9.92 -16.61
N ILE A 93 -6.39 8.62 -16.34
CA ILE A 93 -6.36 8.08 -14.97
C ILE A 93 -4.96 8.22 -14.35
N SER A 94 -3.89 8.03 -15.12
CA SER A 94 -2.51 8.20 -14.63
C SER A 94 -2.21 9.66 -14.24
N ILE A 95 -2.74 10.63 -14.98
CA ILE A 95 -2.64 12.06 -14.62
C ILE A 95 -3.40 12.31 -13.30
N TYR A 96 -4.61 11.78 -13.20
CA TYR A 96 -5.40 11.86 -11.96
C TYR A 96 -4.66 11.25 -10.76
N ASP A 97 -4.09 10.05 -10.92
CA ASP A 97 -3.36 9.35 -9.86
C ASP A 97 -2.16 10.16 -9.34
N THR A 98 -1.43 10.80 -10.26
CA THR A 98 -0.32 11.71 -9.91
C THR A 98 -0.75 12.85 -8.99
N LEU A 99 -1.97 13.36 -9.15
CA LEU A 99 -2.53 14.40 -8.29
C LEU A 99 -3.18 13.82 -7.02
N ASN A 100 -3.80 12.66 -7.13
CA ASN A 100 -4.52 12.00 -6.04
C ASN A 100 -3.57 11.50 -4.94
N ASN A 101 -2.41 10.96 -5.30
CA ASN A 101 -1.43 10.41 -4.36
C ASN A 101 -0.98 11.43 -3.29
N PRO A 102 -0.53 12.66 -3.64
CA PRO A 102 -0.20 13.68 -2.64
C PRO A 102 -1.39 14.11 -1.78
N LEU A 103 -2.58 14.26 -2.39
CA LEU A 103 -3.79 14.67 -1.68
C LEU A 103 -4.18 13.63 -0.62
N MET A 104 -4.15 12.34 -0.98
CA MET A 104 -4.43 11.24 -0.07
C MET A 104 -3.34 11.09 1.00
N GLY A 105 -2.07 11.36 0.66
CA GLY A 105 -0.97 11.42 1.62
C GLY A 105 -1.21 12.48 2.71
N ILE A 106 -1.61 13.70 2.31
CA ILE A 106 -1.95 14.78 3.23
C ILE A 106 -3.18 14.41 4.09
N ALA A 107 -4.22 13.81 3.48
CA ALA A 107 -5.40 13.35 4.20
C ALA A 107 -5.05 12.29 5.24
N TYR A 108 -4.22 11.32 4.86
CA TYR A 108 -3.72 10.28 5.76
C TYR A 108 -2.91 10.86 6.92
N ASP A 109 -2.02 11.81 6.67
CA ASP A 109 -1.18 12.44 7.70
C ASP A 109 -1.98 13.28 8.69
N ARG A 110 -3.06 13.90 8.26
CA ARG A 110 -3.98 14.68 9.10
C ARG A 110 -4.95 13.81 9.90
N THR A 111 -5.10 12.54 9.53
CA THR A 111 -6.04 11.63 10.20
C THR A 111 -5.55 11.28 11.60
N ARG A 112 -6.38 11.60 12.59
CA ARG A 112 -6.16 11.28 14.01
C ARG A 112 -7.40 10.60 14.54
N THR A 113 -7.40 9.27 14.59
CA THR A 113 -8.49 8.50 15.16
C THR A 113 -8.05 7.77 16.42
N ARG A 114 -9.02 7.41 17.28
CA ARG A 114 -8.76 6.57 18.47
C ARG A 114 -8.20 5.18 18.14
N TRP A 115 -8.30 4.75 16.88
CA TRP A 115 -7.78 3.45 16.39
C TRP A 115 -6.41 3.58 15.74
N GLY A 116 -5.84 4.78 15.71
CA GLY A 116 -4.59 5.11 15.01
C GLY A 116 -4.82 5.63 13.58
N LYS A 117 -3.74 5.93 12.87
CA LYS A 117 -3.80 6.51 11.52
C LYS A 117 -4.21 5.49 10.44
N ALA A 118 -3.60 4.30 10.44
CA ALA A 118 -3.69 3.32 9.35
C ALA A 118 -4.93 2.43 9.43
N ARG A 119 -5.31 2.00 10.66
CA ARG A 119 -6.36 0.99 10.86
C ARG A 119 -7.72 1.32 10.22
N PRO A 120 -8.27 2.55 10.32
CA PRO A 120 -9.56 2.84 9.72
C PRO A 120 -9.55 2.67 8.19
N TYR A 121 -8.49 3.09 7.52
CA TYR A 121 -8.35 2.94 6.07
C TYR A 121 -8.26 1.48 5.66
N VAL A 122 -7.41 0.70 6.34
CA VAL A 122 -7.20 -0.73 6.04
C VAL A 122 -8.47 -1.56 6.29
N LEU A 123 -9.31 -1.18 7.25
CA LEU A 123 -10.55 -1.91 7.55
C LEU A 123 -11.71 -1.51 6.65
N MET A 124 -11.84 -0.23 6.31
CA MET A 124 -13.01 0.27 5.57
C MET A 124 -12.86 0.21 4.05
N THR A 125 -11.64 0.28 3.53
CA THR A 125 -11.41 0.36 2.08
C THR A 125 -11.56 -0.97 1.33
N PRO A 126 -11.25 -2.16 1.86
CA PRO A 126 -11.31 -3.42 1.11
C PRO A 126 -12.69 -3.73 0.54
N LEU A 127 -13.75 -3.43 1.28
CA LEU A 127 -15.13 -3.71 0.82
C LEU A 127 -15.51 -2.87 -0.41
N PRO A 128 -15.44 -1.52 -0.40
CA PRO A 128 -15.75 -0.73 -1.58
C PRO A 128 -14.77 -0.99 -2.74
N PHE A 129 -13.50 -1.25 -2.46
CA PHE A 129 -12.52 -1.61 -3.47
C PHE A 129 -12.87 -2.93 -4.17
N PHE A 130 -13.28 -3.95 -3.42
CA PHE A 130 -13.77 -5.22 -3.98
C PHE A 130 -15.01 -5.02 -4.84
N LEU A 131 -15.99 -4.26 -4.36
CA LEU A 131 -17.22 -3.96 -5.11
C LEU A 131 -16.93 -3.25 -6.44
N VAL A 132 -16.08 -2.23 -6.43
CA VAL A 132 -15.70 -1.51 -7.66
C VAL A 132 -14.96 -2.44 -8.63
N THR A 133 -14.06 -3.28 -8.13
CA THR A 133 -13.35 -4.26 -8.97
C THR A 133 -14.34 -5.28 -9.57
N ALA A 134 -15.26 -5.81 -8.79
CA ALA A 134 -16.28 -6.73 -9.27
C ALA A 134 -17.19 -6.07 -10.33
N LEU A 135 -17.62 -4.84 -10.12
CA LEU A 135 -18.38 -4.06 -11.08
C LEU A 135 -17.58 -3.82 -12.36
N LEU A 136 -16.30 -3.45 -12.27
CA LEU A 136 -15.45 -3.24 -13.45
C LEU A 136 -15.44 -4.44 -14.39
N TYR A 137 -15.28 -5.66 -13.84
CA TYR A 137 -15.28 -6.89 -14.64
C TYR A 137 -16.69 -7.40 -15.00
N SER A 138 -17.75 -6.83 -14.42
CA SER A 138 -19.14 -7.11 -14.79
C SER A 138 -19.67 -6.18 -15.89
N GLY A 139 -18.86 -5.30 -16.45
CA GLY A 139 -19.28 -4.27 -17.41
C GLY A 139 -19.99 -4.82 -18.65
N ALA A 140 -19.59 -5.99 -19.14
CA ALA A 140 -20.27 -6.64 -20.29
C ALA A 140 -21.70 -7.09 -19.97
N LEU A 141 -21.98 -7.45 -18.72
CA LEU A 141 -23.31 -7.84 -18.25
C LEU A 141 -24.19 -6.61 -18.00
N LEU A 142 -23.61 -5.54 -17.45
CA LEU A 142 -24.33 -4.33 -17.10
C LEU A 142 -24.67 -3.46 -18.33
N ILE A 143 -23.81 -3.48 -19.35
CA ILE A 143 -24.01 -2.72 -20.59
C ILE A 143 -23.90 -3.69 -21.76
N PRO A 144 -24.99 -4.45 -22.05
CA PRO A 144 -25.03 -5.35 -23.19
C PRO A 144 -25.04 -4.53 -24.49
N SER A 145 -23.95 -4.50 -25.22
CA SER A 145 -23.79 -3.84 -26.50
C SER A 145 -23.01 -4.74 -27.46
N GLN A 146 -23.43 -4.79 -28.72
CA GLN A 146 -22.70 -5.47 -29.78
C GLN A 146 -21.78 -4.52 -30.57
N GLN A 147 -21.92 -3.22 -30.35
CA GLN A 147 -21.14 -2.20 -31.06
C GLN A 147 -19.70 -2.13 -30.55
N ILE A 148 -18.77 -1.98 -31.47
CA ILE A 148 -17.37 -1.70 -31.17
C ILE A 148 -17.29 -0.23 -30.76
N ASN A 149 -16.51 0.07 -29.72
CA ASN A 149 -16.28 1.42 -29.20
C ASN A 149 -17.58 2.15 -28.78
N ASP A 150 -18.52 1.42 -28.16
CA ASP A 150 -19.72 2.03 -27.60
C ASP A 150 -19.35 3.12 -26.57
N PRO A 151 -19.77 4.38 -26.76
CA PRO A 151 -19.45 5.48 -25.83
C PRO A 151 -19.88 5.20 -24.39
N LYS A 152 -20.98 4.45 -24.20
CA LYS A 152 -21.45 4.08 -22.85
C LYS A 152 -20.47 3.14 -22.15
N ARG A 153 -19.86 2.20 -22.87
CA ARG A 153 -18.85 1.30 -22.35
C ARG A 153 -17.54 2.02 -22.06
N ILE A 154 -17.15 2.97 -22.91
CA ILE A 154 -15.94 3.79 -22.70
C ILE A 154 -16.13 4.67 -21.47
N LEU A 155 -17.27 5.32 -21.32
CA LEU A 155 -17.58 6.14 -20.13
C LEU A 155 -17.63 5.28 -18.86
N TYR A 156 -18.26 4.09 -18.93
CA TYR A 156 -18.28 3.14 -17.84
C TYR A 156 -16.87 2.72 -17.42
N LEU A 157 -16.02 2.35 -18.38
CA LEU A 157 -14.64 1.99 -18.13
C LEU A 157 -13.89 3.13 -17.43
N PHE A 158 -14.05 4.37 -17.90
CA PHE A 158 -13.44 5.54 -17.29
C PHE A 158 -13.87 5.72 -15.83
N ILE A 159 -15.18 5.68 -15.55
CA ILE A 159 -15.72 5.84 -14.20
C ILE A 159 -15.23 4.73 -13.28
N MET A 160 -15.26 3.47 -13.73
CA MET A 160 -14.85 2.34 -12.90
C MET A 160 -13.34 2.35 -12.62
N LEU A 161 -12.50 2.68 -13.60
CA LEU A 161 -11.07 2.83 -13.39
C LEU A 161 -10.75 4.02 -12.47
N PHE A 162 -11.45 5.14 -12.61
CA PHE A 162 -11.30 6.29 -11.72
C PHE A 162 -11.60 5.93 -10.26
N LEU A 163 -12.71 5.25 -10.01
CA LEU A 163 -13.07 4.79 -8.67
C LEU A 163 -12.08 3.74 -8.15
N GLN A 164 -11.67 2.81 -9.00
CA GLN A 164 -10.70 1.77 -8.64
C GLN A 164 -9.38 2.38 -8.22
N GLU A 165 -8.86 3.37 -8.96
CA GLU A 165 -7.60 4.04 -8.63
C GLU A 165 -7.71 4.83 -7.32
N THR A 166 -8.83 5.54 -7.12
CA THR A 166 -9.10 6.24 -5.86
C THR A 166 -9.05 5.31 -4.65
N PHE A 167 -9.78 4.19 -4.69
CA PHE A 167 -9.79 3.23 -3.58
C PHE A 167 -8.46 2.49 -3.43
N SER A 168 -7.76 2.24 -4.55
CA SER A 168 -6.41 1.67 -4.55
C SER A 168 -5.44 2.57 -3.78
N THR A 169 -5.43 3.86 -4.04
CA THR A 169 -4.57 4.84 -3.37
C THR A 169 -4.90 4.95 -1.88
N ILE A 170 -6.20 5.03 -1.53
CA ILE A 170 -6.67 5.06 -0.13
C ILE A 170 -6.19 3.84 0.65
N PHE A 171 -6.14 2.68 0.02
CA PHE A 171 -5.69 1.43 0.63
C PHE A 171 -4.16 1.31 0.66
N ASN A 172 -3.48 1.69 -0.42
CA ASN A 172 -2.04 1.47 -0.57
C ASN A 172 -1.21 2.34 0.36
N ILE A 173 -1.53 3.63 0.50
CA ILE A 173 -0.74 4.58 1.33
C ILE A 173 -0.60 4.09 2.78
N PRO A 174 -1.68 3.74 3.51
CA PRO A 174 -1.53 3.23 4.87
C PRO A 174 -0.84 1.86 4.92
N THR A 175 -1.10 1.01 3.94
CA THR A 175 -0.54 -0.35 3.89
C THR A 175 0.97 -0.34 3.65
N ASP A 176 1.45 0.50 2.74
CA ASP A 176 2.88 0.61 2.42
C ASP A 176 3.67 1.30 3.55
N ASN A 177 3.02 2.17 4.34
CA ASN A 177 3.63 2.80 5.52
C ASN A 177 3.57 1.95 6.80
N TYR A 178 2.77 0.88 6.81
CA TYR A 178 2.55 0.07 8.00
C TYR A 178 3.83 -0.56 8.57
N PRO A 179 4.76 -1.12 7.77
CA PRO A 179 6.02 -1.68 8.29
C PRO A 179 6.88 -0.68 9.04
N THR A 180 6.88 0.58 8.61
CA THR A 180 7.67 1.64 9.26
C THR A 180 7.08 2.10 10.58
N LEU A 181 5.77 1.92 10.77
CA LEU A 181 5.05 2.26 11.99
C LEU A 181 5.13 1.15 13.06
N GLN A 182 5.41 -0.09 12.66
CA GLN A 182 5.42 -1.24 13.57
C GLN A 182 6.70 -1.38 14.37
N SER A 183 7.85 -1.16 13.76
CA SER A 183 9.12 -1.34 14.46
C SER A 183 10.14 -0.27 14.09
N PRO A 184 10.81 0.33 15.08
CA PRO A 184 11.98 1.16 14.86
C PRO A 184 13.20 0.35 14.42
N CYS A 185 13.20 -0.98 14.65
CA CYS A 185 14.33 -1.86 14.39
C CYS A 185 14.56 -2.08 12.88
N PRO A 186 15.77 -1.78 12.35
CA PRO A 186 16.08 -1.97 10.93
C PRO A 186 15.99 -3.45 10.49
N SER A 187 16.37 -4.39 11.35
CA SER A 187 16.32 -5.84 11.04
C SER A 187 14.89 -6.33 10.84
N ASP A 188 13.94 -5.82 11.62
CA ASP A 188 12.52 -6.13 11.46
C ASP A 188 11.97 -5.62 10.13
N ARG A 189 12.35 -4.39 9.75
CA ARG A 189 11.94 -3.80 8.47
C ARG A 189 12.45 -4.61 7.29
N ILE A 190 13.69 -5.09 7.35
CA ILE A 190 14.27 -5.98 6.33
C ILE A 190 13.50 -7.29 6.28
N ALA A 191 13.21 -7.93 7.42
CA ALA A 191 12.46 -9.16 7.48
C ALA A 191 11.04 -9.01 6.89
N VAL A 192 10.34 -7.93 7.25
CA VAL A 192 9.00 -7.60 6.70
C VAL A 192 9.09 -7.38 5.18
N SER A 193 10.07 -6.61 4.70
CA SER A 193 10.23 -6.33 3.27
C SER A 193 10.53 -7.59 2.47
N LEU A 194 11.37 -8.49 2.99
CA LEU A 194 11.66 -9.78 2.36
C LEU A 194 10.41 -10.65 2.27
N VAL A 195 9.70 -10.83 3.38
CA VAL A 195 8.48 -11.65 3.42
C VAL A 195 7.41 -11.10 2.48
N GLN A 196 7.22 -9.79 2.46
CA GLN A 196 6.29 -9.14 1.54
C GLN A 196 6.72 -9.30 0.07
N SER A 197 8.00 -9.22 -0.24
CA SER A 197 8.51 -9.38 -1.61
C SER A 197 8.26 -10.79 -2.13
N TYR A 198 8.57 -11.81 -1.33
CA TYR A 198 8.29 -13.20 -1.69
C TYR A 198 6.79 -13.46 -1.84
N ALA A 199 5.98 -13.05 -0.87
CA ALA A 199 4.53 -13.21 -0.94
C ALA A 199 3.92 -12.50 -2.16
N GLY A 200 4.46 -11.33 -2.52
CA GLY A 200 4.07 -10.59 -3.70
C GLY A 200 4.39 -11.31 -5.00
N ALA A 201 5.60 -11.84 -5.13
CA ALA A 201 6.02 -12.60 -6.31
C ALA A 201 5.14 -13.84 -6.53
N TYR A 202 4.97 -14.68 -5.51
CA TYR A 202 4.13 -15.88 -5.60
C TYR A 202 2.67 -15.58 -5.95
N GLY A 203 2.10 -14.48 -5.42
CA GLY A 203 0.73 -14.08 -5.74
C GLY A 203 0.55 -13.68 -7.20
N GLY A 204 1.50 -12.95 -7.78
CA GLY A 204 1.49 -12.56 -9.20
C GLY A 204 1.66 -13.77 -10.13
N ASP A 205 2.61 -14.64 -9.82
CA ASP A 205 2.93 -15.83 -10.61
C ASP A 205 1.78 -16.83 -10.62
N LEU A 206 1.05 -16.98 -9.52
CA LEU A 206 -0.11 -17.86 -9.42
C LEU A 206 -1.20 -17.47 -10.42
N ILE A 207 -1.53 -16.19 -10.53
CA ILE A 207 -2.53 -15.72 -11.51
C ILE A 207 -2.03 -15.94 -12.94
N SER A 208 -0.75 -15.67 -13.21
CA SER A 208 -0.17 -15.88 -14.54
C SER A 208 -0.24 -17.35 -14.95
N THR A 209 0.10 -18.25 -14.03
CA THR A 209 0.04 -19.69 -14.26
C THR A 209 -1.40 -20.18 -14.47
N LEU A 210 -2.34 -19.74 -13.64
CA LEU A 210 -3.76 -20.07 -13.80
C LEU A 210 -4.32 -19.58 -15.14
N TYR A 211 -3.98 -18.36 -15.53
CA TYR A 211 -4.43 -17.80 -16.80
C TYR A 211 -3.91 -18.61 -17.99
N ILE A 212 -2.62 -18.94 -18.02
CA ILE A 212 -2.00 -19.76 -19.08
C ILE A 212 -2.65 -21.16 -19.12
N SER A 213 -2.87 -21.77 -17.95
CA SER A 213 -3.50 -23.10 -17.85
C SER A 213 -4.94 -23.09 -18.38
N LEU A 214 -5.74 -22.07 -18.05
CA LEU A 214 -7.10 -21.93 -18.55
C LEU A 214 -7.15 -21.70 -20.07
N MET A 215 -6.18 -20.92 -20.59
CA MET A 215 -6.08 -20.72 -22.04
C MET A 215 -5.68 -22.01 -22.78
N SER A 216 -4.84 -22.83 -22.19
CA SER A 216 -4.42 -24.13 -22.81
C SER A 216 -5.55 -25.16 -22.81
N LEU A 217 -6.52 -25.07 -21.90
CA LEU A 217 -7.68 -25.96 -21.86
C LEU A 217 -8.76 -25.58 -22.86
N ASN A 218 -8.74 -24.35 -23.38
CA ASN A 218 -9.76 -23.83 -24.30
C ASN A 218 -9.30 -23.83 -25.77
N ASN A 219 -8.09 -24.33 -26.05
CA ASN A 219 -7.55 -24.64 -27.39
C ASN A 219 -7.57 -26.12 -27.65
#